data_8a6d83b495874eaf6cca89ba6796740c
#
_entry.id   8a6d83b495874eaf6cca89ba6796740c
#
_cell.length_a   1.000
_cell.length_b   1.000
_cell.length_c   1.000
_cell.angle_alpha   90.00
_cell.angle_beta   90.00
_cell.angle_gamma   90.00
#
_symmetry.space_group_name_H-M   'P 1'
#
loop_
_entity.id
_entity.type
_entity.pdbx_description
1 polymer ?
#
loop_
_entity_poly.entity_id
_entity_poly.type
_entity_poly.pdbx_seq_one_letter_code
_entity_poly.pdbx_strand_id
1 'polypeptide(L)'
;MVDKLTHLKQLEAESIHIIREVAAEFDNPVMLYSIGKDSAVMLHLARKAFFPGKLPFPVMHVDTQWKFQEMYRFRDRMVEEMGLELITHVNPEGVAQGINPFTHGSAKHTDIMKTEGLKQALDKHGFDAAFGGARRDEEKSRAKERVYSFRDSKHRWDPKNQRPELWNVYNGKVNKGESIRVFPLSNWTELDIWQYIYLEGIPIVP
;
A
#
# COMPACT_ATOMS: atom_id res chain seq x y z
N MET A 1 6.98 35.36 10.81
CA MET A 1 6.87 34.11 11.60
C MET A 1 6.60 33.00 10.62
N VAL A 2 7.49 32.02 10.51
CA VAL A 2 7.21 30.81 9.72
C VAL A 2 6.19 30.01 10.52
N ASP A 3 4.95 29.91 10.05
CA ASP A 3 3.94 29.03 10.65
C ASP A 3 4.47 27.62 10.64
N LYS A 4 4.76 27.08 11.81
CA LYS A 4 5.12 25.66 11.93
C LYS A 4 3.91 24.84 11.48
N LEU A 5 4.12 23.97 10.49
CA LEU A 5 3.11 23.00 10.09
C LEU A 5 2.63 22.21 11.32
N THR A 6 1.34 21.94 11.40
CA THR A 6 0.82 21.02 12.42
C THR A 6 1.41 19.62 12.17
N HIS A 7 1.45 18.78 13.20
CA HIS A 7 1.96 17.41 13.09
C HIS A 7 1.33 16.64 11.90
N LEU A 8 0.00 16.67 11.78
CA LEU A 8 -0.69 15.99 10.66
C LEU A 8 -0.34 16.57 9.28
N LYS A 9 -0.17 17.89 9.17
CA LYS A 9 0.27 18.50 7.92
C LYS A 9 1.71 18.14 7.54
N GLN A 10 2.58 17.92 8.54
CA GLN A 10 3.93 17.42 8.29
C GLN A 10 3.90 15.99 7.76
N LEU A 11 3.12 15.11 8.40
CA LEU A 11 2.92 13.73 7.94
C LEU A 11 2.30 13.66 6.54
N GLU A 12 1.30 14.51 6.27
CA GLU A 12 0.69 14.65 4.94
C GLU A 12 1.74 15.03 3.89
N ALA A 13 2.51 16.08 4.16
CA ALA A 13 3.52 16.58 3.23
C ALA A 13 4.60 15.53 2.94
N GLU A 14 5.07 14.80 3.97
CA GLU A 14 6.02 13.71 3.83
C GLU A 14 5.44 12.58 2.96
N SER A 15 4.22 12.13 3.25
CA SER A 15 3.58 11.06 2.48
C SER A 15 3.36 11.43 1.01
N ILE A 16 2.92 12.67 0.75
CA ILE A 16 2.77 13.19 -0.61
C ILE A 16 4.11 13.24 -1.35
N HIS A 17 5.17 13.67 -0.66
CA HIS A 17 6.53 13.67 -1.23
C HIS A 17 6.94 12.25 -1.62
N ILE A 18 6.83 11.28 -0.71
CA ILE A 18 7.16 9.86 -0.97
C ILE A 18 6.39 9.33 -2.18
N ILE A 19 5.08 9.60 -2.26
CA ILE A 19 4.25 9.12 -3.36
C ILE A 19 4.69 9.72 -4.70
N ARG A 20 5.04 11.01 -4.73
CA ARG A 20 5.53 11.69 -5.94
C ARG A 20 6.91 11.19 -6.38
N GLU A 21 7.82 10.97 -5.43
CA GLU A 21 9.16 10.43 -5.70
C GLU A 21 9.06 9.05 -6.36
N VAL A 22 8.23 8.14 -5.83
CA VAL A 22 8.04 6.82 -6.41
C VAL A 22 7.45 6.90 -7.82
N ALA A 23 6.46 7.76 -8.04
CA ALA A 23 5.87 7.93 -9.37
C ALA A 23 6.85 8.54 -10.40
N ALA A 24 7.88 9.24 -9.93
CA ALA A 24 8.91 9.83 -10.79
C ALA A 24 10.09 8.89 -11.05
N GLU A 25 10.43 8.02 -10.09
CA GLU A 25 11.62 7.18 -10.15
C GLU A 25 11.38 5.77 -10.72
N PHE A 26 10.14 5.25 -10.64
CA PHE A 26 9.81 3.88 -11.03
C PHE A 26 8.98 3.85 -12.32
N ASP A 27 9.27 2.84 -13.14
CA ASP A 27 8.64 2.69 -14.45
C ASP A 27 7.21 2.13 -14.35
N ASN A 28 6.96 1.27 -13.35
CA ASN A 28 5.69 0.55 -13.23
C ASN A 28 5.23 0.42 -11.76
N PRO A 29 4.91 1.52 -11.07
CA PRO A 29 4.43 1.47 -9.69
C PRO A 29 2.96 1.05 -9.62
N VAL A 30 2.56 0.47 -8.48
CA VAL A 30 1.17 0.10 -8.16
C VAL A 30 0.83 0.46 -6.72
N MET A 31 -0.40 0.88 -6.46
CA MET A 31 -0.87 1.12 -5.09
C MET A 31 -1.79 -0.01 -4.60
N LEU A 32 -1.39 -0.68 -3.53
CA LEU A 32 -2.19 -1.73 -2.92
C LEU A 32 -3.41 -1.13 -2.21
N TYR A 33 -4.60 -1.57 -2.62
CA TYR A 33 -5.86 -1.11 -2.07
C TYR A 33 -6.60 -2.24 -1.36
N SER A 34 -6.36 -2.36 -0.05
CA SER A 34 -6.97 -3.42 0.79
C SER A 34 -8.39 -3.10 1.26
N ILE A 35 -8.88 -1.89 0.98
CA ILE A 35 -10.18 -1.32 1.41
C ILE A 35 -10.20 -0.97 2.92
N GLY A 36 -9.14 -1.23 3.66
CA GLY A 36 -9.02 -0.83 5.07
C GLY A 36 -8.73 0.68 5.23
N LYS A 37 -8.85 1.19 6.45
CA LYS A 37 -8.64 2.61 6.78
C LYS A 37 -7.30 3.17 6.31
N ASP A 38 -6.21 2.42 6.50
CA ASP A 38 -4.87 2.87 6.11
C ASP A 38 -4.75 2.99 4.59
N SER A 39 -5.29 2.03 3.84
CA SER A 39 -5.32 2.12 2.38
C SER A 39 -6.25 3.22 1.86
N ALA A 40 -7.31 3.57 2.60
CA ALA A 40 -8.18 4.70 2.28
C ALA A 40 -7.43 6.04 2.47
N VAL A 41 -6.70 6.20 3.58
CA VAL A 41 -5.84 7.36 3.81
C VAL A 41 -4.75 7.47 2.74
N MET A 42 -4.07 6.37 2.44
CA MET A 42 -3.02 6.33 1.41
C MET A 42 -3.56 6.73 0.03
N LEU A 43 -4.74 6.25 -0.36
CA LEU A 43 -5.41 6.61 -1.61
C LEU A 43 -5.80 8.10 -1.63
N HIS A 44 -6.30 8.63 -0.50
CA HIS A 44 -6.63 10.06 -0.36
C HIS A 44 -5.38 10.94 -0.54
N LEU A 45 -4.27 10.57 0.08
CA LEU A 45 -2.98 11.25 -0.07
C LEU A 45 -2.47 11.20 -1.51
N ALA A 46 -2.61 10.06 -2.19
CA ALA A 46 -2.25 9.94 -3.59
C ALA A 46 -3.08 10.86 -4.48
N ARG A 47 -4.40 10.97 -4.24
CA ARG A 47 -5.24 11.95 -4.95
C ARG A 47 -4.76 13.38 -4.72
N LYS A 48 -4.45 13.76 -3.49
CA LYS A 48 -3.89 15.10 -3.17
C LYS A 48 -2.55 15.32 -3.87
N ALA A 49 -1.71 14.27 -3.95
CA ALA A 49 -0.40 14.35 -4.57
C ALA A 49 -0.46 14.74 -6.05
N PHE A 50 -1.48 14.28 -6.78
CA PHE A 50 -1.60 14.48 -8.23
C PHE A 50 -2.76 15.39 -8.64
N PHE A 51 -3.49 15.96 -7.68
CA PHE A 51 -4.57 16.89 -8.00
C PHE A 51 -4.06 18.09 -8.84
N PRO A 52 -4.79 18.53 -9.91
CA PRO A 52 -6.10 18.06 -10.39
C PRO A 52 -6.03 16.89 -11.38
N GLY A 53 -4.85 16.32 -11.64
CA GLY A 53 -4.66 15.18 -12.52
C GLY A 53 -5.16 13.86 -11.92
N LYS A 54 -5.16 12.82 -12.76
CA LYS A 54 -5.40 11.43 -12.31
C LYS A 54 -4.15 10.82 -11.69
N LEU A 55 -4.33 9.73 -10.94
CA LEU A 55 -3.20 8.92 -10.47
C LEU A 55 -2.43 8.38 -11.68
N PRO A 56 -1.09 8.50 -11.70
CA PRO A 56 -0.26 8.01 -12.81
C PRO A 56 0.03 6.50 -12.73
N PHE A 57 -0.59 5.79 -11.81
CA PHE A 57 -0.42 4.35 -11.60
C PHE A 57 -1.75 3.71 -11.19
N PRO A 58 -1.95 2.40 -11.47
CA PRO A 58 -3.14 1.68 -11.07
C PRO A 58 -3.20 1.42 -9.57
N VAL A 59 -4.40 1.17 -9.07
CA VAL A 59 -4.62 0.58 -7.75
C VAL A 59 -4.86 -0.92 -7.89
N MET A 60 -4.36 -1.72 -6.96
CA MET A 60 -4.49 -3.17 -7.00
C MET A 60 -5.14 -3.74 -5.74
N HIS A 61 -6.17 -4.52 -5.96
CA HIS A 61 -6.85 -5.27 -4.92
C HIS A 61 -6.53 -6.77 -5.02
N VAL A 62 -5.84 -7.31 -4.02
CA VAL A 62 -5.69 -8.77 -3.88
C VAL A 62 -6.93 -9.29 -3.18
N ASP A 63 -7.77 -9.97 -3.92
CA ASP A 63 -9.04 -10.50 -3.41
C ASP A 63 -8.86 -11.91 -2.86
N THR A 64 -9.12 -12.05 -1.58
CA THR A 64 -9.05 -13.34 -0.88
C THR A 64 -10.37 -14.12 -0.95
N GLN A 65 -11.40 -13.58 -1.62
CA GLN A 65 -12.77 -14.09 -1.77
C GLN A 65 -13.59 -14.22 -0.46
N TRP A 66 -12.99 -13.89 0.68
CA TRP A 66 -13.62 -13.99 2.00
C TRP A 66 -13.71 -12.62 2.68
N LYS A 67 -14.43 -11.70 2.02
CA LYS A 67 -14.70 -10.35 2.53
C LYS A 67 -16.21 -10.11 2.58
N PHE A 68 -16.62 -9.15 3.41
CA PHE A 68 -18.02 -8.72 3.46
C PHE A 68 -18.42 -8.05 2.13
N GLN A 69 -19.66 -8.23 1.72
CA GLN A 69 -20.20 -7.67 0.48
C GLN A 69 -20.14 -6.13 0.47
N GLU A 70 -20.28 -5.52 1.64
CA GLU A 70 -20.16 -4.07 1.83
C GLU A 70 -18.77 -3.56 1.43
N MET A 71 -17.71 -4.34 1.66
CA MET A 71 -16.34 -3.99 1.25
C MET A 71 -16.22 -3.96 -0.28
N TYR A 72 -16.79 -4.93 -0.98
CA TYR A 72 -16.77 -4.93 -2.45
C TYR A 72 -17.56 -3.76 -3.03
N ARG A 73 -18.78 -3.50 -2.52
CA ARG A 73 -19.61 -2.38 -2.94
C ARG A 73 -18.92 -1.03 -2.67
N PHE A 74 -18.28 -0.90 -1.52
CA PHE A 74 -17.51 0.29 -1.17
C PHE A 74 -16.33 0.49 -2.12
N ARG A 75 -15.53 -0.56 -2.38
CA ARG A 75 -14.41 -0.54 -3.32
C ARG A 75 -14.87 -0.05 -4.69
N ASP A 76 -15.89 -0.69 -5.24
CA ASP A 76 -16.36 -0.42 -6.60
C ASP A 76 -16.89 1.02 -6.72
N ARG A 77 -17.63 1.50 -5.71
CA ARG A 77 -18.05 2.89 -5.63
C ARG A 77 -16.87 3.85 -5.60
N MET A 78 -15.86 3.61 -4.76
CA MET A 78 -14.67 4.49 -4.67
C MET A 78 -13.88 4.50 -5.98
N VAL A 79 -13.78 3.37 -6.65
CA VAL A 79 -13.13 3.25 -7.96
C VAL A 79 -13.85 4.10 -9.01
N GLU A 80 -15.17 4.03 -9.05
CA GLU A 80 -16.00 4.81 -9.98
C GLU A 80 -15.93 6.32 -9.67
N GLU A 81 -16.19 6.71 -8.42
CA GLU A 81 -16.19 8.12 -8.00
C GLU A 81 -14.84 8.81 -8.20
N MET A 82 -13.75 8.08 -8.03
CA MET A 82 -12.40 8.62 -8.17
C MET A 82 -11.80 8.42 -9.57
N GLY A 83 -12.47 7.68 -10.45
CA GLY A 83 -11.99 7.36 -11.79
C GLY A 83 -10.66 6.58 -11.78
N LEU A 84 -10.54 5.60 -10.88
CA LEU A 84 -9.32 4.81 -10.68
C LEU A 84 -9.23 3.67 -11.69
N GLU A 85 -8.00 3.35 -12.10
CA GLU A 85 -7.70 2.09 -12.76
C GLU A 85 -7.51 1.01 -11.69
N LEU A 86 -8.47 0.07 -11.59
CA LEU A 86 -8.44 -1.03 -10.61
C LEU A 86 -8.00 -2.33 -11.26
N ILE A 87 -6.95 -2.93 -10.71
CA ILE A 87 -6.54 -4.30 -10.99
C ILE A 87 -7.00 -5.19 -9.82
N THR A 88 -7.76 -6.24 -10.13
CA THR A 88 -8.15 -7.25 -9.12
C THR A 88 -7.43 -8.55 -9.42
N HIS A 89 -6.78 -9.12 -8.41
CA HIS A 89 -6.11 -10.41 -8.51
C HIS A 89 -6.62 -11.37 -7.43
N VAL A 90 -6.95 -12.58 -7.86
CA VAL A 90 -7.30 -13.72 -6.99
C VAL A 90 -6.23 -14.79 -7.21
N ASN A 91 -5.72 -15.43 -6.17
CA ASN A 91 -4.79 -16.54 -6.32
C ASN A 91 -5.50 -17.77 -6.95
N PRO A 92 -5.22 -18.12 -8.22
CA PRO A 92 -5.93 -19.21 -8.90
C PRO A 92 -5.63 -20.59 -8.29
N GLU A 93 -4.42 -20.79 -7.77
CA GLU A 93 -4.03 -22.05 -7.13
C GLU A 93 -4.77 -22.24 -5.79
N GLY A 94 -4.89 -21.16 -5.01
CA GLY A 94 -5.65 -21.18 -3.76
C GLY A 94 -7.13 -21.47 -3.99
N VAL A 95 -7.71 -20.92 -5.07
CA VAL A 95 -9.09 -21.21 -5.48
C VAL A 95 -9.24 -22.68 -5.89
N ALA A 96 -8.34 -23.20 -6.72
CA ALA A 96 -8.36 -24.58 -7.17
C ALA A 96 -8.24 -25.59 -6.02
N GLN A 97 -7.50 -25.22 -4.96
CA GLN A 97 -7.37 -26.03 -3.74
C GLN A 97 -8.52 -25.83 -2.74
N GLY A 98 -9.48 -24.97 -3.03
CA GLY A 98 -10.62 -24.66 -2.12
C GLY A 98 -10.18 -24.01 -0.81
N ILE A 99 -9.06 -23.25 -0.81
CA ILE A 99 -8.53 -22.62 0.40
C ILE A 99 -9.53 -21.63 0.99
N ASN A 100 -9.94 -21.87 2.23
CA ASN A 100 -10.85 -20.99 2.95
C ASN A 100 -10.47 -20.90 4.44
N PRO A 101 -10.90 -19.86 5.16
CA PRO A 101 -10.47 -19.63 6.55
C PRO A 101 -11.09 -20.61 7.55
N PHE A 102 -12.22 -21.24 7.22
CA PHE A 102 -12.93 -22.13 8.16
C PHE A 102 -12.28 -23.52 8.22
N THR A 103 -11.93 -24.09 7.07
CA THR A 103 -11.34 -25.44 7.00
C THR A 103 -9.82 -25.44 7.11
N HIS A 104 -9.16 -24.37 6.70
CA HIS A 104 -7.70 -24.28 6.66
C HIS A 104 -7.09 -23.35 7.73
N GLY A 105 -7.94 -22.59 8.45
CA GLY A 105 -7.54 -21.57 9.40
C GLY A 105 -7.13 -20.25 8.73
N SER A 106 -7.25 -19.14 9.48
CA SER A 106 -7.01 -17.79 8.95
C SER A 106 -5.55 -17.58 8.53
N ALA A 107 -4.58 -18.18 9.23
CA ALA A 107 -3.16 -18.02 8.92
C ALA A 107 -2.81 -18.60 7.55
N LYS A 108 -3.19 -19.85 7.28
CA LYS A 108 -2.95 -20.51 5.98
C LYS A 108 -3.72 -19.84 4.85
N HIS A 109 -4.97 -19.46 5.10
CA HIS A 109 -5.77 -18.70 4.14
C HIS A 109 -5.11 -17.36 3.78
N THR A 110 -4.64 -16.61 4.78
CA THR A 110 -3.94 -15.32 4.56
C THR A 110 -2.64 -15.53 3.79
N ASP A 111 -1.86 -16.52 4.14
CA ASP A 111 -0.60 -16.81 3.47
C ASP A 111 -0.82 -17.13 1.98
N ILE A 112 -1.71 -18.04 1.67
CA ILE A 112 -1.95 -18.49 0.28
C ILE A 112 -2.72 -17.42 -0.51
N MET A 113 -3.87 -16.95 0.00
CA MET A 113 -4.75 -16.10 -0.78
C MET A 113 -4.28 -14.63 -0.84
N LYS A 114 -3.59 -14.15 0.21
CA LYS A 114 -3.13 -12.76 0.27
C LYS A 114 -1.63 -12.65 -0.06
N THR A 115 -0.76 -13.38 0.65
CA THR A 115 0.69 -13.20 0.51
C THR A 115 1.20 -13.76 -0.83
N GLU A 116 0.88 -15.02 -1.15
CA GLU A 116 1.27 -15.59 -2.43
C GLU A 116 0.50 -14.95 -3.59
N GLY A 117 -0.80 -14.65 -3.41
CA GLY A 117 -1.58 -13.91 -4.41
C GLY A 117 -0.98 -12.54 -4.74
N LEU A 118 -0.44 -11.82 -3.74
CA LEU A 118 0.25 -10.56 -3.99
C LEU A 118 1.52 -10.75 -4.82
N LYS A 119 2.35 -11.75 -4.50
CA LYS A 119 3.56 -12.05 -5.27
C LYS A 119 3.22 -12.37 -6.72
N GLN A 120 2.25 -13.26 -6.95
CA GLN A 120 1.76 -13.61 -8.28
C GLN A 120 1.31 -12.38 -9.08
N ALA A 121 0.56 -11.48 -8.44
CA ALA A 121 0.07 -10.27 -9.09
C ALA A 121 1.21 -9.33 -9.49
N LEU A 122 2.19 -9.14 -8.62
CA LEU A 122 3.34 -8.28 -8.90
C LEU A 122 4.19 -8.82 -10.04
N ASP A 123 4.46 -10.13 -10.05
CA ASP A 123 5.22 -10.79 -11.12
C ASP A 123 4.45 -10.77 -12.44
N LYS A 124 3.15 -11.06 -12.41
CA LYS A 124 2.30 -11.09 -13.60
C LYS A 124 2.27 -9.74 -14.33
N HIS A 125 2.25 -8.65 -13.59
CA HIS A 125 2.17 -7.30 -14.14
C HIS A 125 3.53 -6.60 -14.23
N GLY A 126 4.61 -7.20 -13.70
CA GLY A 126 5.95 -6.65 -13.72
C GLY A 126 6.10 -5.35 -12.92
N PHE A 127 5.40 -5.22 -11.80
CA PHE A 127 5.49 -4.04 -10.96
C PHE A 127 6.84 -3.97 -10.23
N ASP A 128 7.51 -2.83 -10.34
CA ASP A 128 8.81 -2.54 -9.74
C ASP A 128 8.69 -1.85 -8.38
N ALA A 129 7.60 -1.14 -8.12
CA ALA A 129 7.28 -0.52 -6.84
C ALA A 129 5.83 -0.77 -6.42
N ALA A 130 5.60 -1.11 -5.14
CA ALA A 130 4.25 -1.32 -4.63
C ALA A 130 4.05 -0.55 -3.32
N PHE A 131 3.14 0.43 -3.34
CA PHE A 131 2.74 1.16 -2.14
C PHE A 131 1.91 0.29 -1.21
N GLY A 132 2.24 0.31 0.07
CA GLY A 132 1.52 -0.38 1.13
C GLY A 132 1.21 0.53 2.31
N GLY A 133 0.09 0.28 2.98
CA GLY A 133 -0.39 1.08 4.10
C GLY A 133 0.21 0.69 5.46
N ALA A 134 1.33 -0.03 5.52
CA ALA A 134 1.94 -0.45 6.77
C ALA A 134 2.58 0.73 7.52
N ARG A 135 2.49 0.69 8.84
CA ARG A 135 3.05 1.68 9.76
C ARG A 135 4.01 1.02 10.75
N ARG A 136 4.99 1.79 11.24
CA ARG A 136 5.99 1.31 12.21
C ARG A 136 5.40 0.99 13.58
N ASP A 137 4.27 1.61 13.94
CA ASP A 137 3.61 1.40 15.23
C ASP A 137 2.74 0.15 15.29
N GLU A 138 2.43 -0.51 14.16
CA GLU A 138 1.56 -1.69 14.13
C GLU A 138 2.16 -2.88 14.87
N GLU A 139 3.45 -3.13 14.64
CA GLU A 139 4.17 -4.25 15.27
C GLU A 139 5.70 -4.06 15.23
N LYS A 140 6.41 -4.80 16.10
CA LYS A 140 7.88 -4.69 16.22
C LYS A 140 8.65 -5.01 14.94
N SER A 141 8.16 -5.92 14.12
CA SER A 141 8.77 -6.27 12.82
C SER A 141 8.73 -5.08 11.87
N ARG A 142 7.60 -4.36 11.83
CA ARG A 142 7.39 -3.16 11.01
C ARG A 142 8.29 -2.00 11.42
N ALA A 143 8.60 -1.86 12.72
CA ALA A 143 9.48 -0.81 13.21
C ALA A 143 10.89 -0.85 12.61
N LYS A 144 11.32 -1.99 12.09
CA LYS A 144 12.63 -2.18 11.45
C LYS A 144 12.60 -1.94 9.93
N GLU A 145 11.44 -1.98 9.31
CA GLU A 145 11.31 -1.66 7.88
C GLU A 145 11.54 -0.17 7.64
N ARG A 146 12.15 0.13 6.52
CA ARG A 146 12.31 1.49 6.01
C ARG A 146 11.10 1.91 5.20
N VAL A 147 11.00 3.19 4.86
CA VAL A 147 9.97 3.69 3.93
C VAL A 147 10.11 2.96 2.59
N TYR A 148 11.33 2.80 2.09
CA TYR A 148 11.67 1.96 0.95
C TYR A 148 12.19 0.61 1.42
N SER A 149 11.37 -0.42 1.35
CA SER A 149 11.72 -1.80 1.76
C SER A 149 12.04 -2.65 0.54
N PHE A 150 13.33 -2.93 0.34
CA PHE A 150 13.82 -3.67 -0.81
C PHE A 150 13.47 -5.15 -0.72
N ARG A 151 13.07 -5.71 -1.86
CA ARG A 151 12.70 -7.13 -2.02
C ARG A 151 13.56 -7.77 -3.09
N ASP A 152 14.08 -8.96 -2.79
CA ASP A 152 14.78 -9.77 -3.77
C ASP A 152 13.81 -10.35 -4.82
N SER A 153 14.34 -11.07 -5.81
CA SER A 153 13.56 -11.74 -6.87
C SER A 153 12.56 -12.79 -6.38
N LYS A 154 12.59 -13.12 -5.08
CA LYS A 154 11.63 -14.00 -4.40
C LYS A 154 10.71 -13.21 -3.47
N HIS A 155 10.65 -11.89 -3.60
CA HIS A 155 9.90 -10.95 -2.76
C HIS A 155 10.27 -10.97 -1.26
N ARG A 156 11.48 -11.47 -0.90
CA ARG A 156 11.92 -11.54 0.48
C ARG A 156 12.59 -10.22 0.89
N TRP A 157 12.26 -9.77 2.08
CA TRP A 157 12.93 -8.63 2.69
C TRP A 157 14.24 -9.05 3.34
N ASP A 158 15.32 -8.29 3.04
CA ASP A 158 16.60 -8.46 3.71
C ASP A 158 16.90 -7.26 4.62
N PRO A 159 16.70 -7.40 5.95
CA PRO A 159 16.93 -6.31 6.90
C PRO A 159 18.40 -5.89 7.00
N LYS A 160 19.34 -6.71 6.53
CA LYS A 160 20.78 -6.39 6.59
C LYS A 160 21.21 -5.46 5.46
N ASN A 161 20.54 -5.50 4.33
CA ASN A 161 20.86 -4.72 3.13
C ASN A 161 19.94 -3.52 2.91
N GLN A 162 19.27 -3.04 4.00
CA GLN A 162 18.46 -1.84 3.92
C GLN A 162 19.34 -0.60 3.74
N ARG A 163 18.97 0.25 2.79
CA ARG A 163 19.67 1.50 2.54
C ARG A 163 19.32 2.54 3.60
N PRO A 164 20.27 3.38 4.03
CA PRO A 164 19.97 4.50 4.92
C PRO A 164 18.99 5.50 4.27
N GLU A 165 18.06 6.01 5.05
CA GLU A 165 17.10 7.07 4.65
C GLU A 165 17.40 8.33 5.46
N LEU A 166 18.65 8.85 5.30
CA LEU A 166 19.08 10.07 5.99
C LEU A 166 18.44 11.29 5.34
N TRP A 167 17.97 12.22 6.17
CA TRP A 167 17.33 13.48 5.74
C TRP A 167 16.13 13.30 4.81
N ASN A 168 15.39 12.16 4.96
CA ASN A 168 14.27 11.81 4.08
C ASN A 168 14.65 11.75 2.58
N VAL A 169 15.89 11.42 2.28
CA VAL A 169 16.35 11.12 0.92
C VAL A 169 16.24 9.62 0.68
N TYR A 170 15.47 9.26 -0.33
CA TYR A 170 15.19 7.86 -0.66
C TYR A 170 16.00 7.46 -1.90
N ASN A 171 16.59 6.27 -1.86
CA ASN A 171 17.30 5.71 -3.01
C ASN A 171 16.47 4.56 -3.59
N GLY A 172 15.77 4.83 -4.68
CA GLY A 172 14.88 3.89 -5.37
C GLY A 172 15.56 2.91 -6.32
N LYS A 173 16.90 2.98 -6.50
CA LYS A 173 17.58 2.10 -7.47
C LYS A 173 17.38 0.63 -7.15
N VAL A 174 16.71 -0.11 -8.05
CA VAL A 174 16.51 -1.56 -8.03
C VAL A 174 17.35 -2.24 -9.11
N ASN A 175 17.78 -3.47 -8.86
CA ASN A 175 18.41 -4.31 -9.87
C ASN A 175 17.34 -5.11 -10.62
N LYS A 176 17.70 -5.68 -11.76
CA LYS A 176 16.80 -6.54 -12.54
C LYS A 176 16.27 -7.70 -11.68
N GLY A 177 14.96 -7.81 -11.55
CA GLY A 177 14.27 -8.83 -10.76
C GLY A 177 14.09 -8.48 -9.28
N GLU A 178 14.58 -7.31 -8.82
CA GLU A 178 14.26 -6.75 -7.52
C GLU A 178 13.05 -5.82 -7.63
N SER A 179 12.38 -5.58 -6.51
CA SER A 179 11.28 -4.62 -6.38
C SER A 179 11.32 -3.93 -5.03
N ILE A 180 10.55 -2.88 -4.87
CA ILE A 180 10.40 -2.25 -3.55
C ILE A 180 8.96 -2.27 -3.05
N ARG A 181 8.82 -2.37 -1.74
CA ARG A 181 7.61 -1.97 -1.04
C ARG A 181 7.81 -0.57 -0.49
N VAL A 182 6.86 0.30 -0.73
CA VAL A 182 6.92 1.69 -0.28
C VAL A 182 5.83 1.92 0.76
N PHE A 183 6.20 2.49 1.89
CA PHE A 183 5.30 2.72 3.02
C PHE A 183 5.13 4.21 3.32
N PRO A 184 4.28 4.93 2.58
CA PRO A 184 4.10 6.38 2.77
C PRO A 184 3.58 6.74 4.16
N LEU A 185 2.90 5.80 4.83
CA LEU A 185 2.33 5.97 6.17
C LEU A 185 3.27 5.48 7.28
N SER A 186 4.53 5.17 6.99
CA SER A 186 5.47 4.55 7.92
C SER A 186 5.59 5.27 9.27
N ASN A 187 5.57 6.60 9.25
CA ASN A 187 5.74 7.45 10.44
C ASN A 187 4.41 7.85 11.11
N TRP A 188 3.27 7.44 10.55
CA TRP A 188 1.95 7.70 11.14
C TRP A 188 1.66 6.73 12.27
N THR A 189 1.00 7.22 13.31
CA THR A 189 0.41 6.37 14.36
C THR A 189 -1.04 6.01 14.01
N GLU A 190 -1.58 5.02 14.74
CA GLU A 190 -3.00 4.66 14.64
C GLU A 190 -3.91 5.87 14.90
N LEU A 191 -3.54 6.69 15.89
CA LEU A 191 -4.29 7.90 16.24
C LEU A 191 -4.23 8.95 15.12
N ASP A 192 -3.07 9.14 14.48
CA ASP A 192 -2.92 10.07 13.35
C ASP A 192 -3.82 9.68 12.18
N ILE A 193 -3.93 8.39 11.88
CA ILE A 193 -4.82 7.86 10.84
C ILE A 193 -6.27 8.23 11.12
N TRP A 194 -6.76 7.98 12.36
CA TRP A 194 -8.14 8.27 12.71
C TRP A 194 -8.44 9.77 12.75
N GLN A 195 -7.52 10.58 13.27
CA GLN A 195 -7.66 12.04 13.28
C GLN A 195 -7.68 12.58 11.85
N TYR A 196 -6.84 12.08 10.97
CA TYR A 196 -6.78 12.53 9.59
C TYR A 196 -8.04 12.12 8.81
N ILE A 197 -8.56 10.90 9.01
CA ILE A 197 -9.84 10.46 8.45
C ILE A 197 -10.96 11.42 8.86
N TYR A 198 -11.03 11.77 10.14
CA TYR A 198 -12.04 12.68 10.65
C TYR A 198 -11.93 14.09 10.06
N LEU A 199 -10.73 14.65 10.04
CA LEU A 199 -10.47 16.02 9.58
C LEU A 199 -10.69 16.21 8.07
N GLU A 200 -10.28 15.23 7.28
CA GLU A 200 -10.40 15.27 5.82
C GLU A 200 -11.72 14.65 5.32
N GLY A 201 -12.56 14.10 6.19
CA GLY A 201 -13.80 13.45 5.81
C GLY A 201 -13.61 12.25 4.90
N ILE A 202 -12.53 11.46 5.13
CA ILE A 202 -12.18 10.33 4.26
C ILE A 202 -13.23 9.22 4.42
N PRO A 203 -13.89 8.78 3.33
CA PRO A 203 -14.82 7.68 3.40
C PRO A 203 -14.10 6.36 3.73
N ILE A 204 -14.68 5.61 4.65
CA ILE A 204 -14.22 4.26 5.05
C ILE A 204 -15.39 3.28 4.96
N VAL A 205 -15.07 1.99 4.97
CA VAL A 205 -16.10 0.94 5.02
C VAL A 205 -16.88 1.07 6.31
N PRO A 206 -18.23 1.01 6.27
CA PRO A 206 -19.10 1.05 7.44
C PRO A 206 -18.84 -0.07 8.44
#